data_2e0131af60f296841391e858119489e3
#
_entry.id   2e0131af60f296841391e858119489e3
#
_cell.length_a   1.000
_cell.length_b   1.000
_cell.length_c   1.000
_cell.angle_alpha   90.00
_cell.angle_beta   90.00
_cell.angle_gamma   90.00
#
_symmetry.space_group_name_H-M   'P 1'
#
loop_
_entity.id
_entity.type
_entity.pdbx_description
1 polymer ?
#
loop_
_entity_poly.entity_id
_entity_poly.type
_entity_poly.pdbx_seq_one_letter_code
_entity_poly.pdbx_strand_id
1 'polypeptide(L)'
;MGRVILHIGTLKTGTTSFQRWFSDNESAINAVTGCRWFHGAFPDAREIAAACIDDGRQTPAMALGFFPERGSDAWEQWRRDVHRSVRLQVDAADSPIVVSCEALCLLRTPTEMRRLAELFDPATTDLVLTLRSPAGFLSSWKQHLEHDFFRRSSDPTSFAYVADDSWLVDYESLTTVYQSTFRSHFAVIDYDAALAKDESIIPALVATFTDVPLDALPDWHTYRLNRSARPPRKPVRGLARPRHYVRWWKWKAQQRLRAVTGRSTRG
;
A
#
# COMPACT_ATOMS: atom_id res chain seq x y z
N MET A 1 -13.70 -14.93 -12.84
CA MET A 1 -12.78 -14.06 -12.05
C MET A 1 -13.56 -13.41 -10.94
N GLY A 2 -13.07 -13.45 -9.72
CA GLY A 2 -13.67 -12.78 -8.59
C GLY A 2 -13.54 -11.25 -8.72
N ARG A 3 -14.47 -10.52 -8.09
CA ARG A 3 -14.41 -9.05 -7.97
C ARG A 3 -13.17 -8.67 -7.14
N VAL A 4 -12.39 -7.69 -7.60
CA VAL A 4 -11.28 -7.11 -6.84
C VAL A 4 -11.68 -5.75 -6.30
N ILE A 5 -11.42 -5.48 -5.03
CA ILE A 5 -11.52 -4.16 -4.43
C ILE A 5 -10.09 -3.67 -4.21
N LEU A 6 -9.62 -2.77 -5.07
CA LEU A 6 -8.27 -2.24 -5.03
C LEU A 6 -8.25 -0.90 -4.30
N HIS A 7 -7.85 -0.92 -3.04
CA HIS A 7 -7.68 0.28 -2.24
C HIS A 7 -6.31 0.89 -2.46
N ILE A 8 -6.34 2.14 -2.93
CA ILE A 8 -5.18 2.99 -3.19
C ILE A 8 -5.27 4.17 -2.23
N GLY A 9 -4.60 4.08 -1.09
CA GLY A 9 -4.46 5.24 -0.22
C GLY A 9 -3.32 6.12 -0.70
N THR A 10 -3.47 7.45 -0.70
CA THR A 10 -2.26 8.26 -0.68
C THR A 10 -1.47 7.93 0.60
N LEU A 11 -0.14 8.00 0.52
CA LEU A 11 0.71 7.74 1.68
C LEU A 11 0.21 8.56 2.90
N LYS A 12 0.22 7.98 4.10
CA LYS A 12 -0.20 8.64 5.35
C LYS A 12 -1.72 8.92 5.50
N THR A 13 -2.56 8.08 4.90
CA THR A 13 -4.02 8.11 5.02
C THR A 13 -4.60 6.97 5.87
N GLY A 14 -3.88 6.53 6.89
CA GLY A 14 -4.37 5.51 7.84
C GLY A 14 -4.46 4.09 7.28
N THR A 15 -3.89 3.83 6.12
CA THR A 15 -3.86 2.54 5.42
C THR A 15 -3.40 1.39 6.33
N THR A 16 -2.36 1.62 7.14
CA THR A 16 -1.84 0.63 8.09
C THR A 16 -2.88 0.18 9.12
N SER A 17 -3.77 1.09 9.56
CA SER A 17 -4.83 0.75 10.50
C SER A 17 -5.87 -0.17 9.86
N PHE A 18 -6.28 0.14 8.63
CA PHE A 18 -7.21 -0.69 7.86
C PHE A 18 -6.60 -2.07 7.53
N GLN A 19 -5.37 -2.09 7.02
CA GLN A 19 -4.65 -3.32 6.68
C GLN A 19 -4.52 -4.24 7.88
N ARG A 20 -4.15 -3.69 9.03
CA ARG A 20 -4.01 -4.45 10.27
C ARG A 20 -5.34 -4.96 10.79
N TRP A 21 -6.37 -4.10 10.81
CA TRP A 21 -7.71 -4.49 11.24
C TRP A 21 -8.26 -5.62 10.38
N PHE A 22 -8.18 -5.51 9.06
CA PHE A 22 -8.68 -6.53 8.16
C PHE A 22 -7.91 -7.85 8.33
N SER A 23 -6.59 -7.80 8.30
CA SER A 23 -5.74 -8.99 8.44
C SER A 23 -5.93 -9.72 9.77
N ASP A 24 -6.07 -8.98 10.88
CA ASP A 24 -6.26 -9.59 12.21
C ASP A 24 -7.67 -10.19 12.38
N ASN A 25 -8.65 -9.76 11.59
CA ASN A 25 -10.05 -10.16 11.70
C ASN A 25 -10.59 -10.81 10.42
N GLU A 26 -9.74 -11.26 9.51
CA GLU A 26 -10.13 -11.73 8.17
C GLU A 26 -11.27 -12.74 8.21
N SER A 27 -11.19 -13.76 9.05
CA SER A 27 -12.24 -14.79 9.13
C SER A 27 -13.60 -14.24 9.53
N ALA A 28 -13.63 -13.31 10.49
CA ALA A 28 -14.87 -12.68 10.94
C ALA A 28 -15.43 -11.71 9.89
N ILE A 29 -14.57 -10.93 9.24
CA ILE A 29 -14.95 -10.02 8.15
C ILE A 29 -15.48 -10.84 6.97
N ASN A 30 -14.79 -11.90 6.57
CA ASN A 30 -15.23 -12.77 5.49
C ASN A 30 -16.60 -13.38 5.78
N ALA A 31 -16.84 -13.84 7.01
CA ALA A 31 -18.10 -14.46 7.38
C ALA A 31 -19.33 -13.52 7.22
N VAL A 32 -19.14 -12.20 7.42
CA VAL A 32 -20.25 -11.22 7.34
C VAL A 32 -20.30 -10.46 6.01
N THR A 33 -19.16 -10.27 5.33
CA THR A 33 -19.07 -9.48 4.09
C THR A 33 -18.87 -10.35 2.85
N GLY A 34 -18.41 -11.59 3.00
CA GLY A 34 -17.94 -12.44 1.92
C GLY A 34 -16.58 -11.99 1.35
N CYS A 35 -15.98 -10.90 1.84
CA CYS A 35 -14.72 -10.40 1.32
C CYS A 35 -13.51 -11.11 1.93
N ARG A 36 -12.47 -11.37 1.10
CA ARG A 36 -11.20 -11.97 1.51
C ARG A 36 -10.08 -10.94 1.46
N TRP A 37 -9.04 -11.16 2.24
CA TRP A 37 -7.83 -10.34 2.19
C TRP A 37 -6.83 -10.89 1.19
N PHE A 38 -6.16 -9.99 0.46
CA PHE A 38 -5.03 -10.35 -0.38
C PHE A 38 -3.77 -10.54 0.48
N HIS A 39 -3.12 -11.69 0.34
CA HIS A 39 -1.90 -12.03 1.06
C HIS A 39 -0.67 -11.83 0.17
N GLY A 40 -0.08 -10.64 0.22
CA GLY A 40 1.16 -10.32 -0.47
C GLY A 40 2.41 -10.81 0.26
N ALA A 41 3.56 -10.61 -0.36
CA ALA A 41 4.86 -10.81 0.28
C ALA A 41 5.10 -9.81 1.43
N PHE A 42 4.42 -8.67 1.37
CA PHE A 42 4.41 -7.64 2.41
C PHE A 42 2.96 -7.37 2.85
N PRO A 43 2.74 -7.03 4.13
CA PRO A 43 1.39 -6.77 4.65
C PRO A 43 0.63 -5.63 3.94
N ASP A 44 1.34 -4.72 3.30
CA ASP A 44 0.82 -3.58 2.55
C ASP A 44 0.92 -3.76 1.02
N ALA A 45 1.18 -4.97 0.56
CA ALA A 45 1.26 -5.34 -0.86
C ALA A 45 2.15 -4.41 -1.72
N ARG A 46 3.16 -3.77 -1.10
CA ARG A 46 4.06 -2.79 -1.76
C ARG A 46 4.84 -3.35 -2.94
N GLU A 47 5.00 -4.65 -3.01
CA GLU A 47 5.60 -5.36 -4.14
C GLU A 47 4.84 -5.14 -5.44
N ILE A 48 3.52 -4.95 -5.38
CA ILE A 48 2.68 -4.69 -6.56
C ILE A 48 3.10 -3.36 -7.20
N ALA A 49 3.18 -2.30 -6.41
CA ALA A 49 3.61 -0.99 -6.92
C ALA A 49 5.04 -1.04 -7.47
N ALA A 50 5.96 -1.74 -6.78
CA ALA A 50 7.33 -1.87 -7.22
C ALA A 50 7.46 -2.67 -8.53
N ALA A 51 6.60 -3.68 -8.74
CA ALA A 51 6.59 -4.45 -9.97
C ALA A 51 6.00 -3.67 -11.17
N CYS A 52 5.11 -2.70 -10.90
CA CYS A 52 4.43 -1.91 -11.94
C CYS A 52 5.16 -0.61 -12.31
N ILE A 53 5.91 -0.01 -11.38
CA ILE A 53 6.52 1.31 -11.59
C ILE A 53 7.52 1.34 -12.75
N ASP A 54 7.56 2.45 -13.51
CA ASP A 54 8.44 2.61 -14.66
C ASP A 54 9.93 2.59 -14.28
N ASP A 55 10.75 2.20 -15.26
CA ASP A 55 12.20 2.25 -15.14
C ASP A 55 12.65 3.71 -14.95
N GLY A 56 13.59 3.95 -14.09
CA GLY A 56 14.01 5.31 -13.71
C GLY A 56 13.22 5.94 -12.56
N ARG A 57 12.04 5.40 -12.21
CA ARG A 57 11.26 5.82 -11.02
C ARG A 57 11.42 4.81 -9.89
N GLN A 58 11.26 5.25 -8.65
CA GLN A 58 11.43 4.41 -7.48
C GLN A 58 10.27 4.58 -6.50
N THR A 59 9.93 3.50 -5.80
CA THR A 59 9.15 3.57 -4.56
C THR A 59 10.08 3.69 -3.36
N PRO A 60 9.61 4.19 -2.20
CA PRO A 60 10.39 4.20 -0.96
C PRO A 60 10.98 2.83 -0.60
N ALA A 61 10.21 1.76 -0.80
CA ALA A 61 10.65 0.40 -0.51
C ALA A 61 11.82 -0.05 -1.42
N MET A 62 11.82 0.35 -2.69
CA MET A 62 12.94 0.11 -3.61
C MET A 62 14.19 0.86 -3.17
N ALA A 63 14.05 2.14 -2.82
CA ALA A 63 15.16 2.97 -2.34
C ALA A 63 15.77 2.43 -1.02
N LEU A 64 14.99 1.69 -0.22
CA LEU A 64 15.47 0.99 0.97
C LEU A 64 16.07 -0.39 0.67
N GLY A 65 16.11 -0.83 -0.59
CA GLY A 65 16.69 -2.11 -0.99
C GLY A 65 15.86 -3.33 -0.58
N PHE A 66 14.53 -3.21 -0.50
CA PHE A 66 13.65 -4.35 -0.19
C PHE A 66 13.52 -5.35 -1.35
N PHE A 67 13.88 -4.94 -2.57
CA PHE A 67 13.73 -5.73 -3.79
C PHE A 67 15.08 -5.96 -4.46
N PRO A 68 15.20 -6.91 -5.40
CA PRO A 68 16.39 -7.09 -6.19
C PRO A 68 16.78 -5.82 -6.95
N GLU A 69 18.04 -5.71 -7.34
CA GLU A 69 18.53 -4.60 -8.14
C GLU A 69 17.84 -4.59 -9.52
N ARG A 70 17.31 -3.44 -9.90
CA ARG A 70 16.60 -3.27 -11.18
C ARG A 70 17.55 -3.53 -12.37
N GLY A 71 17.02 -4.18 -13.40
CA GLY A 71 17.77 -4.57 -14.59
C GLY A 71 18.60 -5.85 -14.43
N SER A 72 18.60 -6.48 -13.24
CA SER A 72 19.20 -7.80 -13.06
C SER A 72 18.21 -8.93 -13.42
N ASP A 73 18.74 -10.12 -13.76
CA ASP A 73 17.92 -11.31 -13.97
C ASP A 73 17.07 -11.65 -12.74
N ALA A 74 17.60 -11.39 -11.55
CA ALA A 74 16.88 -11.57 -10.29
C ALA A 74 15.67 -10.63 -10.17
N TRP A 75 15.77 -9.39 -10.69
CA TRP A 75 14.67 -8.45 -10.76
C TRP A 75 13.56 -8.93 -11.68
N GLU A 76 13.92 -9.38 -12.89
CA GLU A 76 12.94 -9.87 -13.85
C GLU A 76 12.26 -11.16 -13.39
N GLN A 77 13.00 -12.05 -12.74
CA GLN A 77 12.40 -13.24 -12.12
C GLN A 77 11.46 -12.86 -10.98
N TRP A 78 11.86 -11.95 -10.11
CA TRP A 78 11.05 -11.45 -9.02
C TRP A 78 9.74 -10.79 -9.53
N ARG A 79 9.79 -9.98 -10.58
CA ARG A 79 8.58 -9.39 -11.19
C ARG A 79 7.61 -10.46 -11.71
N ARG A 80 8.14 -11.48 -12.40
CA ARG A 80 7.33 -12.63 -12.84
C ARG A 80 6.68 -13.37 -11.66
N ASP A 81 7.40 -13.52 -10.56
CA ASP A 81 6.89 -14.20 -9.37
C ASP A 81 5.82 -13.37 -8.66
N VAL A 82 5.97 -12.04 -8.58
CA VAL A 82 4.92 -11.13 -8.10
C VAL A 82 3.69 -11.25 -8.98
N HIS A 83 3.84 -11.14 -10.31
CA HIS A 83 2.73 -11.27 -11.25
C HIS A 83 1.98 -12.59 -11.06
N ARG A 84 2.72 -13.70 -11.03
CA ARG A 84 2.15 -15.04 -10.82
C ARG A 84 1.40 -15.14 -9.49
N SER A 85 1.98 -14.63 -8.41
CA SER A 85 1.38 -14.69 -7.07
C SER A 85 0.08 -13.90 -7.00
N VAL A 86 0.04 -12.70 -7.59
CA VAL A 86 -1.19 -11.88 -7.65
C VAL A 86 -2.25 -12.60 -8.47
N ARG A 87 -1.90 -13.06 -9.68
CA ARG A 87 -2.86 -13.73 -10.57
C ARG A 87 -3.42 -15.01 -9.96
N LEU A 88 -2.59 -15.82 -9.31
CA LEU A 88 -3.05 -17.05 -8.64
C LEU A 88 -4.10 -16.76 -7.56
N GLN A 89 -3.94 -15.70 -6.77
CA GLN A 89 -4.93 -15.35 -5.73
C GLN A 89 -6.21 -14.76 -6.32
N VAL A 90 -6.07 -13.87 -7.32
CA VAL A 90 -7.21 -13.21 -7.97
C VAL A 90 -8.03 -14.21 -8.79
N ASP A 91 -7.38 -15.08 -9.57
CA ASP A 91 -8.06 -16.06 -10.41
C ASP A 91 -8.71 -17.20 -9.62
N ALA A 92 -8.12 -17.56 -8.47
CA ALA A 92 -8.67 -18.58 -7.58
C ALA A 92 -9.76 -18.03 -6.64
N ALA A 93 -9.99 -16.71 -6.62
CA ALA A 93 -10.98 -16.12 -5.74
C ALA A 93 -12.41 -16.38 -6.28
N ASP A 94 -13.20 -17.05 -5.47
CA ASP A 94 -14.64 -17.30 -5.65
C ASP A 94 -15.52 -16.20 -5.03
N SER A 95 -14.89 -15.27 -4.32
CA SER A 95 -15.50 -14.16 -3.58
C SER A 95 -14.66 -12.88 -3.75
N PRO A 96 -15.21 -11.69 -3.45
CA PRO A 96 -14.47 -10.44 -3.58
C PRO A 96 -13.16 -10.44 -2.76
N ILE A 97 -12.06 -10.03 -3.39
CA ILE A 97 -10.75 -9.92 -2.74
C ILE A 97 -10.36 -8.46 -2.57
N VAL A 98 -10.00 -8.08 -1.35
CA VAL A 98 -9.57 -6.72 -0.99
C VAL A 98 -8.04 -6.67 -1.03
N VAL A 99 -7.52 -5.81 -1.89
CA VAL A 99 -6.09 -5.50 -2.03
C VAL A 99 -5.88 -4.07 -1.55
N SER A 100 -5.03 -3.85 -0.57
CA SER A 100 -4.74 -2.49 -0.07
C SER A 100 -3.25 -2.19 -0.20
N CYS A 101 -2.92 -1.26 -1.09
CA CYS A 101 -1.54 -0.87 -1.38
C CYS A 101 -1.40 0.64 -1.55
N GLU A 102 -0.91 1.32 -0.52
CA GLU A 102 -0.71 2.78 -0.57
C GLU A 102 0.34 3.20 -1.61
N ALA A 103 1.35 2.36 -1.87
CA ALA A 103 2.40 2.69 -2.83
C ALA A 103 1.90 2.77 -4.28
N LEU A 104 0.73 2.24 -4.59
CA LEU A 104 0.09 2.41 -5.90
C LEU A 104 -0.20 3.88 -6.22
N CYS A 105 -0.40 4.74 -5.21
CA CYS A 105 -0.56 6.17 -5.45
C CYS A 105 0.65 6.83 -6.15
N LEU A 106 1.76 6.12 -6.28
CA LEU A 106 2.96 6.59 -6.99
C LEU A 106 2.90 6.30 -8.50
N LEU A 107 2.01 5.44 -8.97
CA LEU A 107 1.90 5.13 -10.39
C LEU A 107 1.16 6.26 -11.14
N ARG A 108 1.72 6.71 -12.27
CA ARG A 108 1.21 7.88 -13.03
C ARG A 108 1.27 7.70 -14.54
N THR A 109 2.03 6.74 -15.05
CA THR A 109 2.27 6.64 -16.50
C THR A 109 1.37 5.59 -17.15
N PRO A 110 1.10 5.71 -18.47
CA PRO A 110 0.34 4.69 -19.20
C PRO A 110 0.97 3.30 -19.10
N THR A 111 2.30 3.21 -19.08
CA THR A 111 3.01 1.94 -18.93
C THR A 111 2.76 1.31 -17.56
N GLU A 112 2.82 2.10 -16.49
CA GLU A 112 2.53 1.65 -15.14
C GLU A 112 1.07 1.17 -15.02
N MET A 113 0.13 1.89 -15.60
CA MET A 113 -1.28 1.50 -15.61
C MET A 113 -1.53 0.22 -16.40
N ARG A 114 -0.87 0.05 -17.55
CA ARG A 114 -0.96 -1.19 -18.32
C ARG A 114 -0.45 -2.39 -17.50
N ARG A 115 0.71 -2.27 -16.86
CA ARG A 115 1.26 -3.31 -15.97
C ARG A 115 0.31 -3.62 -14.81
N LEU A 116 -0.36 -2.61 -14.25
CA LEU A 116 -1.35 -2.82 -13.20
C LEU A 116 -2.61 -3.51 -13.72
N ALA A 117 -3.07 -3.17 -14.93
CA ALA A 117 -4.21 -3.80 -15.60
C ALA A 117 -3.94 -5.27 -16.01
N GLU A 118 -2.68 -5.64 -16.21
CA GLU A 118 -2.28 -7.04 -16.41
C GLU A 118 -2.42 -7.87 -15.12
N LEU A 119 -2.30 -7.23 -13.96
CA LEU A 119 -2.49 -7.87 -12.64
C LEU A 119 -3.97 -7.93 -12.24
N PHE A 120 -4.70 -6.86 -12.49
CA PHE A 120 -6.09 -6.68 -12.07
C PHE A 120 -6.94 -6.30 -13.28
N ASP A 121 -7.84 -7.18 -13.67
CA ASP A 121 -8.74 -6.92 -14.81
C ASP A 121 -9.58 -5.66 -14.56
N PRO A 122 -9.45 -4.61 -15.41
CA PRO A 122 -10.20 -3.38 -15.25
C PRO A 122 -11.73 -3.53 -15.25
N ALA A 123 -12.25 -4.60 -15.83
CA ALA A 123 -13.69 -4.86 -15.91
C ALA A 123 -14.27 -5.41 -14.58
N THR A 124 -13.43 -6.03 -13.75
CA THR A 124 -13.84 -6.68 -12.48
C THR A 124 -13.19 -6.05 -11.25
N THR A 125 -12.45 -4.95 -11.42
CA THR A 125 -11.72 -4.28 -10.35
C THR A 125 -12.38 -2.96 -10.00
N ASP A 126 -12.89 -2.85 -8.79
CA ASP A 126 -13.37 -1.60 -8.19
C ASP A 126 -12.21 -0.88 -7.52
N LEU A 127 -12.12 0.42 -7.77
CA LEU A 127 -11.08 1.27 -7.17
C LEU A 127 -11.62 2.08 -6.01
N VAL A 128 -10.86 2.12 -4.93
CA VAL A 128 -11.10 2.99 -3.79
C VAL A 128 -9.86 3.85 -3.57
N LEU A 129 -9.97 5.13 -3.80
CA LEU A 129 -8.88 6.10 -3.62
C LEU A 129 -9.10 6.91 -2.34
N THR A 130 -8.17 6.86 -1.41
CA THR A 130 -8.22 7.70 -0.21
C THR A 130 -7.26 8.87 -0.36
N LEU A 131 -7.81 10.08 -0.30
CA LEU A 131 -7.07 11.33 -0.45
C LEU A 131 -7.04 12.09 0.88
N ARG A 132 -5.92 12.74 1.14
CA ARG A 132 -5.75 13.66 2.26
C ARG A 132 -5.55 15.07 1.72
N SER A 133 -5.91 16.10 2.50
CA SER A 133 -5.61 17.48 2.11
C SER A 133 -4.13 17.65 1.72
N PRO A 134 -3.80 18.33 0.61
CA PRO A 134 -2.42 18.48 0.13
C PRO A 134 -1.44 18.93 1.21
N ALA A 135 -1.80 19.97 1.97
CA ALA A 135 -0.97 20.48 3.07
C ALA A 135 -0.78 19.44 4.19
N GLY A 136 -1.86 18.72 4.56
CA GLY A 136 -1.82 17.65 5.55
C GLY A 136 -0.97 16.48 5.09
N PHE A 137 -1.07 16.09 3.82
CA PHE A 137 -0.23 15.08 3.20
C PHE A 137 1.25 15.48 3.24
N LEU A 138 1.62 16.65 2.67
CA LEU A 138 3.01 17.09 2.57
C LEU A 138 3.67 17.23 3.94
N SER A 139 2.96 17.77 4.93
CA SER A 139 3.45 17.86 6.30
C SER A 139 3.78 16.49 6.91
N SER A 140 2.85 15.54 6.78
CA SER A 140 3.02 14.18 7.30
C SER A 140 4.09 13.40 6.53
N TRP A 141 4.20 13.62 5.21
CA TRP A 141 5.19 12.97 4.37
C TRP A 141 6.61 13.48 4.63
N LYS A 142 6.79 14.79 4.83
CA LYS A 142 8.06 15.39 5.29
C LYS A 142 8.57 14.73 6.57
N GLN A 143 7.69 14.57 7.57
CA GLN A 143 8.04 13.90 8.83
C GLN A 143 8.42 12.42 8.64
N HIS A 144 7.70 11.72 7.74
CA HIS A 144 7.99 10.32 7.45
C HIS A 144 9.34 10.14 6.78
N LEU A 145 9.66 10.95 5.78
CA LEU A 145 10.96 10.92 5.12
C LEU A 145 12.12 11.14 6.10
N GLU A 146 11.96 12.10 7.03
CA GLU A 146 12.96 12.36 8.07
C GLU A 146 13.09 11.19 9.06
N HIS A 147 11.96 10.56 9.42
CA HIS A 147 11.96 9.40 10.32
C HIS A 147 12.64 8.19 9.70
N ASP A 148 12.44 7.95 8.42
CA ASP A 148 13.00 6.80 7.69
C ASP A 148 14.36 7.10 7.05
N PHE A 149 14.96 8.26 7.42
CA PHE A 149 16.29 8.70 6.99
C PHE A 149 16.42 8.96 5.48
N PHE A 150 15.33 9.21 4.78
CA PHE A 150 15.37 9.70 3.41
C PHE A 150 15.82 11.17 3.38
N ARG A 151 16.74 11.46 2.46
CA ARG A 151 17.05 12.86 2.14
C ARG A 151 15.97 13.41 1.23
N ARG A 152 15.52 14.63 1.50
CA ARG A 152 14.66 15.37 0.58
C ARG A 152 15.38 15.50 -0.76
N SER A 153 14.65 15.33 -1.84
CA SER A 153 15.16 15.48 -3.19
C SER A 153 14.83 16.86 -3.75
N SER A 154 15.73 17.40 -4.56
CA SER A 154 15.44 18.54 -5.42
C SER A 154 14.90 18.11 -6.80
N ASP A 155 14.91 16.83 -7.11
CA ASP A 155 14.34 16.27 -8.33
C ASP A 155 12.81 16.24 -8.21
N PRO A 156 12.06 17.02 -9.02
CA PRO A 156 10.61 17.10 -8.95
C PRO A 156 9.91 15.78 -9.32
N THR A 157 10.59 14.80 -9.90
CA THR A 157 10.03 13.48 -10.23
C THR A 157 10.18 12.45 -9.12
N SER A 158 10.97 12.77 -8.09
CA SER A 158 11.25 11.89 -6.96
C SER A 158 10.07 11.82 -5.98
N PHE A 159 9.83 10.65 -5.38
CA PHE A 159 8.91 10.51 -4.23
C PHE A 159 9.37 11.31 -3.00
N ALA A 160 10.63 11.71 -2.94
CA ALA A 160 11.19 12.51 -1.85
C ALA A 160 11.17 14.02 -2.13
N TYR A 161 10.57 14.45 -3.25
CA TYR A 161 10.29 15.86 -3.53
C TYR A 161 9.01 16.30 -2.82
N VAL A 162 9.12 17.26 -1.90
CA VAL A 162 8.04 17.64 -0.98
C VAL A 162 7.81 19.14 -0.94
N ALA A 163 7.91 19.80 -2.09
CA ALA A 163 7.48 21.19 -2.29
C ALA A 163 5.96 21.26 -2.54
N ASP A 164 5.40 22.44 -2.51
CA ASP A 164 3.95 22.65 -2.65
C ASP A 164 3.43 22.28 -4.05
N ASP A 165 4.30 22.30 -5.06
CA ASP A 165 4.06 21.84 -6.43
C ASP A 165 4.39 20.36 -6.66
N SER A 166 4.56 19.59 -5.60
CA SER A 166 4.87 18.17 -5.71
C SER A 166 3.78 17.41 -6.46
N TRP A 167 4.19 16.61 -7.45
CA TRP A 167 3.32 15.70 -8.18
C TRP A 167 2.58 14.69 -7.28
N LEU A 168 3.06 14.49 -6.06
CA LEU A 168 2.41 13.61 -5.07
C LEU A 168 1.04 14.13 -4.64
N VAL A 169 0.80 15.44 -4.72
CA VAL A 169 -0.47 16.09 -4.38
C VAL A 169 -1.26 16.55 -5.61
N ASP A 170 -0.82 16.21 -6.80
CA ASP A 170 -1.60 16.32 -8.03
C ASP A 170 -2.64 15.20 -8.08
N TYR A 171 -3.74 15.41 -7.37
CA TYR A 171 -4.82 14.44 -7.24
C TYR A 171 -5.70 14.36 -8.47
N GLU A 172 -5.76 15.42 -9.28
CA GLU A 172 -6.48 15.43 -10.55
C GLU A 172 -5.82 14.46 -11.53
N SER A 173 -4.50 14.57 -11.72
CA SER A 173 -3.73 13.63 -12.54
C SER A 173 -3.83 12.19 -12.03
N LEU A 174 -3.70 12.01 -10.70
CA LEU A 174 -3.86 10.70 -10.07
C LEU A 174 -5.22 10.06 -10.38
N THR A 175 -6.28 10.82 -10.15
CA THR A 175 -7.66 10.35 -10.36
C THR A 175 -7.91 10.02 -11.83
N THR A 176 -7.49 10.93 -12.72
CA THR A 176 -7.69 10.78 -14.17
C THR A 176 -7.01 9.52 -14.71
N VAL A 177 -5.75 9.26 -14.35
CA VAL A 177 -5.02 8.10 -14.86
C VAL A 177 -5.62 6.79 -14.40
N TYR A 178 -6.13 6.72 -13.17
CA TYR A 178 -6.80 5.54 -12.65
C TYR A 178 -8.20 5.34 -13.27
N GLN A 179 -9.01 6.39 -13.36
CA GLN A 179 -10.34 6.33 -13.97
C GLN A 179 -10.31 5.99 -15.47
N SER A 180 -9.28 6.44 -16.19
CA SER A 180 -9.13 6.10 -17.61
C SER A 180 -8.81 4.63 -17.82
N THR A 181 -8.18 3.97 -16.86
CA THR A 181 -7.79 2.56 -16.93
C THR A 181 -8.85 1.63 -16.37
N PHE A 182 -9.35 1.93 -15.17
CA PHE A 182 -10.33 1.11 -14.45
C PHE A 182 -11.68 1.81 -14.47
N ARG A 183 -12.60 1.30 -15.29
CA ARG A 183 -13.88 1.98 -15.58
C ARG A 183 -15.08 1.42 -14.83
N SER A 184 -14.89 0.39 -13.98
CA SER A 184 -16.00 -0.24 -13.26
C SER A 184 -16.54 0.68 -12.15
N HIS A 185 -16.17 0.49 -10.95
CA HIS A 185 -16.57 1.36 -9.84
C HIS A 185 -15.36 2.13 -9.32
N PHE A 186 -15.53 3.45 -9.12
CA PHE A 186 -14.47 4.33 -8.62
C PHE A 186 -15.01 5.17 -7.46
N ALA A 187 -14.50 4.95 -6.27
CA ALA A 187 -14.83 5.71 -5.09
C ALA A 187 -13.64 6.54 -4.61
N VAL A 188 -13.91 7.78 -4.20
CA VAL A 188 -12.93 8.66 -3.56
C VAL A 188 -13.36 8.92 -2.13
N ILE A 189 -12.46 8.69 -1.19
CA ILE A 189 -12.67 8.96 0.23
C ILE A 189 -11.82 10.16 0.64
N ASP A 190 -12.45 11.17 1.21
CA ASP A 190 -11.75 12.25 1.92
C ASP A 190 -11.32 11.74 3.31
N TYR A 191 -10.02 11.61 3.48
CA TYR A 191 -9.41 11.13 4.72
C TYR A 191 -9.69 12.04 5.91
N ASP A 192 -9.59 13.36 5.71
CA ASP A 192 -9.74 14.32 6.79
C ASP A 192 -11.22 14.39 7.24
N ALA A 193 -12.16 14.31 6.30
CA ALA A 193 -13.59 14.22 6.59
C ALA A 193 -13.97 12.90 7.29
N ALA A 194 -13.41 11.77 6.85
CA ALA A 194 -13.63 10.46 7.49
C ALA A 194 -13.13 10.45 8.94
N LEU A 195 -11.93 11.03 9.19
CA LEU A 195 -11.42 11.16 10.56
C LEU A 195 -12.25 12.10 11.44
N ALA A 196 -12.78 13.18 10.87
CA ALA A 196 -13.64 14.10 11.61
C ALA A 196 -14.95 13.45 12.04
N LYS A 197 -15.49 12.53 11.20
CA LYS A 197 -16.75 11.82 11.45
C LYS A 197 -16.56 10.64 12.41
N ASP A 198 -15.63 9.74 12.09
CA ASP A 198 -15.57 8.42 12.74
C ASP A 198 -14.23 8.22 13.51
N GLU A 199 -13.35 9.22 13.54
CA GLU A 199 -11.99 9.17 14.07
C GLU A 199 -11.13 8.02 13.46
N SER A 200 -11.59 7.40 12.38
CA SER A 200 -10.97 6.29 11.67
C SER A 200 -11.35 6.32 10.20
N ILE A 201 -10.48 5.79 9.35
CA ILE A 201 -10.76 5.58 7.93
C ILE A 201 -11.53 4.27 7.67
N ILE A 202 -11.54 3.35 8.62
CA ILE A 202 -12.08 2.00 8.44
C ILE A 202 -13.56 2.02 8.06
N PRO A 203 -14.46 2.76 8.74
CA PRO A 203 -15.87 2.83 8.36
C PRO A 203 -16.08 3.30 6.92
N ALA A 204 -15.38 4.35 6.51
CA ALA A 204 -15.50 4.89 5.16
C ALA A 204 -15.01 3.91 4.10
N LEU A 205 -13.92 3.19 4.37
CA LEU A 205 -13.40 2.15 3.47
C LEU A 205 -14.37 0.98 3.34
N VAL A 206 -14.88 0.47 4.46
CA VAL A 206 -15.82 -0.66 4.46
C VAL A 206 -17.07 -0.34 3.67
N ALA A 207 -17.64 0.85 3.84
CA ALA A 207 -18.83 1.30 3.12
C ALA A 207 -18.67 1.36 1.59
N THR A 208 -17.45 1.28 1.06
CA THR A 208 -17.23 1.26 -0.40
C THR A 208 -17.41 -0.12 -1.04
N PHE A 209 -17.42 -1.19 -0.27
CA PHE A 209 -17.46 -2.54 -0.82
C PHE A 209 -18.50 -3.47 -0.19
N THR A 210 -19.17 -3.04 0.88
CA THR A 210 -20.23 -3.80 1.52
C THR A 210 -21.25 -2.88 2.18
N ASP A 211 -22.52 -3.33 2.19
CA ASP A 211 -23.63 -2.67 2.91
C ASP A 211 -23.83 -3.24 4.33
N VAL A 212 -22.91 -4.09 4.80
CA VAL A 212 -22.98 -4.67 6.15
C VAL A 212 -22.89 -3.55 7.19
N PRO A 213 -23.81 -3.51 8.18
CA PRO A 213 -23.77 -2.53 9.25
C PRO A 213 -22.47 -2.62 10.06
N LEU A 214 -21.94 -1.47 10.48
CA LEU A 214 -20.63 -1.39 11.17
C LEU A 214 -20.61 -2.14 12.51
N ASP A 215 -21.74 -2.27 13.18
CA ASP A 215 -21.91 -3.02 14.43
C ASP A 215 -21.87 -4.54 14.27
N ALA A 216 -22.06 -5.04 13.02
CA ALA A 216 -21.88 -6.44 12.69
C ALA A 216 -20.40 -6.80 12.39
N LEU A 217 -19.52 -5.80 12.31
CA LEU A 217 -18.12 -5.98 12.03
C LEU A 217 -17.28 -6.08 13.33
N PRO A 218 -16.10 -6.70 13.29
CA PRO A 218 -15.17 -6.68 14.41
C PRO A 218 -14.83 -5.26 14.85
N ASP A 219 -14.57 -5.07 16.15
CA ASP A 219 -14.21 -3.76 16.70
C ASP A 219 -13.01 -3.15 15.97
N TRP A 220 -13.24 -2.00 15.36
CA TRP A 220 -12.24 -1.23 14.62
C TRP A 220 -11.67 -0.04 15.42
N HIS A 221 -12.28 0.32 16.54
CA HIS A 221 -11.90 1.50 17.33
C HIS A 221 -10.49 1.39 17.93
N THR A 222 -10.03 0.19 18.18
CA THR A 222 -8.70 -0.09 18.73
C THR A 222 -7.57 0.03 17.71
N TYR A 223 -7.90 0.02 16.40
CA TYR A 223 -6.93 0.07 15.31
C TYR A 223 -6.56 1.51 14.89
N ARG A 224 -6.17 2.32 15.86
CA ARG A 224 -5.70 3.69 15.62
C ARG A 224 -4.18 3.74 15.62
N LEU A 225 -3.58 3.10 14.61
CA LEU A 225 -2.13 3.03 14.47
C LEU A 225 -1.59 4.35 13.88
N ASN A 226 -0.41 4.78 14.35
CA ASN A 226 0.33 5.95 13.82
C ASN A 226 -0.33 7.32 14.05
N ARG A 227 -0.97 7.58 15.18
CA ARG A 227 -1.31 8.96 15.56
C ARG A 227 -0.03 9.80 15.63
N SER A 228 0.03 10.87 14.85
CA SER A 228 1.15 11.84 14.81
C SER A 228 1.29 12.71 16.08
N ALA A 229 0.73 12.28 17.21
CA ALA A 229 0.69 13.02 18.47
C ALA A 229 1.81 12.66 19.45
N ARG A 230 2.92 12.06 19.00
CA ARG A 230 4.14 12.05 19.82
C ARG A 230 5.05 13.18 19.34
N PRO A 231 5.40 14.16 20.23
CA PRO A 231 6.46 15.10 19.89
C PRO A 231 7.70 14.28 19.49
N PRO A 232 8.46 14.72 18.47
CA PRO A 232 9.65 14.00 18.05
C PRO A 232 10.52 13.78 19.28
N ARG A 233 10.79 12.52 19.62
CA ARG A 233 11.79 12.20 20.62
C ARG A 233 13.07 12.83 20.13
N LYS A 234 13.61 13.81 20.88
CA LYS A 234 14.92 14.41 20.58
C LYS A 234 15.86 13.27 20.26
N PRO A 235 16.55 13.29 19.10
CA PRO A 235 17.51 12.26 18.77
C PRO A 235 18.55 12.22 19.87
N VAL A 236 18.59 11.15 20.64
CA VAL A 236 19.69 10.89 21.57
C VAL A 236 20.89 10.64 20.67
N ARG A 237 21.77 11.66 20.57
CA ARG A 237 23.03 11.55 19.84
C ARG A 237 23.76 10.30 20.34
N GLY A 238 23.92 9.30 19.50
CA GLY A 238 24.84 8.18 19.70
C GLY A 238 24.24 6.78 19.82
N LEU A 239 22.95 6.56 20.12
CA LEU A 239 22.44 5.22 20.45
C LEU A 239 21.31 4.68 19.56
N ALA A 240 20.80 5.43 18.60
CA ALA A 240 19.65 5.01 17.78
C ALA A 240 20.00 4.14 16.56
N ARG A 241 21.28 3.98 16.21
CA ARG A 241 21.72 3.22 15.04
C ARG A 241 21.64 1.68 15.14
N PRO A 242 21.84 1.00 16.28
CA PRO A 242 21.94 -0.46 16.27
C PRO A 242 20.61 -1.21 16.10
N ARG A 243 19.49 -0.71 16.63
CA ARG A 243 18.23 -1.50 16.68
C ARG A 243 17.50 -1.62 15.33
N HIS A 244 17.50 -0.58 14.50
CA HIS A 244 16.92 -0.66 13.16
C HIS A 244 17.77 -1.49 12.21
N TYR A 245 19.10 -1.37 12.30
CA TYR A 245 20.04 -2.20 11.55
C TYR A 245 19.90 -3.68 11.91
N VAL A 246 19.74 -4.03 13.20
CA VAL A 246 19.57 -5.42 13.65
C VAL A 246 18.24 -6.02 13.16
N ARG A 247 17.14 -5.26 13.15
CA ARG A 247 15.86 -5.72 12.58
C ARG A 247 15.96 -5.95 11.08
N TRP A 248 16.59 -5.06 10.35
CA TRP A 248 16.84 -5.18 8.92
C TRP A 248 17.75 -6.37 8.59
N TRP A 249 18.84 -6.55 9.34
CA TRP A 249 19.73 -7.70 9.17
C TRP A 249 19.06 -9.02 9.50
N LYS A 250 18.24 -9.09 10.55
CA LYS A 250 17.46 -10.29 10.87
C LYS A 250 16.46 -10.63 9.77
N TRP A 251 15.76 -9.63 9.22
CA TRP A 251 14.86 -9.83 8.10
C TRP A 251 15.60 -10.28 6.83
N LYS A 252 16.72 -9.63 6.48
CA LYS A 252 17.56 -10.02 5.33
C LYS A 252 18.14 -11.43 5.48
N ALA A 253 18.54 -11.83 6.70
CA ALA A 253 18.98 -13.18 7.01
C ALA A 253 17.85 -14.20 6.88
N GLN A 254 16.64 -13.89 7.32
CA GLN A 254 15.46 -14.75 7.16
C GLN A 254 15.07 -14.93 5.69
N GLN A 255 15.14 -13.88 4.87
CA GLN A 255 14.86 -13.97 3.43
C GLN A 255 15.93 -14.83 2.72
N ARG A 256 17.21 -14.67 3.06
CA ARG A 256 18.28 -15.52 2.53
C ARG A 256 18.11 -16.99 2.94
N LEU A 257 17.73 -17.27 4.19
CA LEU A 257 17.43 -18.61 4.67
C LEU A 257 16.23 -19.23 3.92
N ARG A 258 15.16 -18.49 3.67
CA ARG A 258 14.01 -18.96 2.87
C ARG A 258 14.39 -19.21 1.42
N ALA A 259 15.25 -18.39 0.81
CA ALA A 259 15.73 -18.59 -0.55
C ALA A 259 16.66 -19.82 -0.69
N VAL A 260 17.47 -20.11 0.34
CA VAL A 260 18.41 -21.24 0.34
C VAL A 260 17.75 -22.55 0.77
N THR A 261 16.74 -22.51 1.64
CA THR A 261 16.13 -23.73 2.19
C THR A 261 15.00 -24.29 1.34
N GLY A 262 14.52 -23.60 0.28
CA GLY A 262 13.61 -24.12 -0.77
C GLY A 262 12.61 -25.22 -0.37
N ARG A 263 12.44 -25.50 0.91
CA ARG A 263 11.57 -26.54 1.43
C ARG A 263 10.20 -25.95 1.75
N SER A 264 9.31 -26.12 0.79
CA SER A 264 7.88 -26.24 1.03
C SER A 264 7.67 -27.21 2.20
N THR A 265 7.19 -26.73 3.32
CA THR A 265 6.51 -27.58 4.28
C THR A 265 5.13 -27.90 3.70
N ARG A 266 5.05 -28.97 2.89
CA ARG A 266 3.82 -29.74 2.72
C ARG A 266 3.72 -30.63 3.97
N GLY A 267 2.67 -30.47 4.70
CA GLY A 267 2.23 -31.28 5.79
C GLY A 267 0.84 -30.79 6.19
#